data_f832105465ede143f14a95c43da9dbbc
#
_entry.id   f832105465ede143f14a95c43da9dbbc
#
_cell.length_a   1.000
_cell.length_b   1.000
_cell.length_c   1.000
_cell.angle_alpha   90.00
_cell.angle_beta   90.00
_cell.angle_gamma   90.00
#
_symmetry.space_group_name_H-M   'P 1'
#
loop_
_entity.id
_entity.type
_entity.pdbx_description
1 polymer ?
#
loop_
_entity_poly.entity_id
_entity_poly.type
_entity_poly.pdbx_seq_one_letter_code
_entity_poly.pdbx_strand_id
1 'polypeptide(L)'
;MRFPITGALLLCAVLAPAPRAAARGTPDSFADLAQSLLPAVVNVSSTQTSKESADEPEMPAFPPGSPFEQFFKDFMNRHHNGGGDEGGGGDQDQPAPTPMPGAHPHRIQSLGSGFIIDPSGIIVTNNHVIDGADEISVILQDNTTLKATLIGHDDRTDLAVLKVHSDKPLPAVHFGDSDASRIGDWVLAIGNPFALGGTVTAGIISARGRDIQQGPYDDFIQTDAAINKGNSGGPLFNMAGEVIGINTAILSPSGGSIGLGFSIPSDEAKVVIDQLRQFGRPRRGWLGVKIQQVTPDIAESLGLHGSDGALIAGVNPDGPADHAHIQNGDVVLTFNGQPLHEMKTLPRVVAETPIDKQVPVELWRSGKKLVVQVVVKEMPDDSPAVAAGADKPHHLPANPSVDLSALGLKVAPVTDDLRAKYKLDDKQKGVVVTDVAPTGIAADRGLKPGD
;
A
#
# COMPACT_ATOMS: atom_id res chain seq x y z
N MET A 1 -46.32 -54.17 57.14
CA MET A 1 -45.00 -53.74 56.66
C MET A 1 -45.08 -53.54 55.15
N ARG A 2 -45.08 -52.29 54.68
CA ARG A 2 -45.13 -51.95 53.23
C ARG A 2 -43.80 -51.27 52.90
N PHE A 3 -43.01 -51.80 52.00
CA PHE A 3 -41.79 -51.22 51.47
C PHE A 3 -42.12 -50.36 50.24
N PRO A 4 -41.58 -49.15 50.09
CA PRO A 4 -41.72 -48.37 48.86
C PRO A 4 -40.66 -48.82 47.86
N ILE A 5 -41.09 -49.09 46.62
CA ILE A 5 -40.23 -49.33 45.44
C ILE A 5 -39.85 -47.97 44.90
N THR A 6 -38.54 -47.58 44.97
CA THR A 6 -37.97 -46.37 44.38
C THR A 6 -37.58 -46.65 42.93
N GLY A 7 -38.36 -46.18 41.98
CA GLY A 7 -38.02 -46.23 40.55
C GLY A 7 -36.88 -45.30 40.17
N ALA A 8 -35.79 -45.88 39.71
CA ALA A 8 -34.69 -45.13 39.12
C ALA A 8 -35.01 -44.79 37.64
N LEU A 9 -35.23 -43.51 37.34
CA LEU A 9 -35.35 -43.04 35.96
C LEU A 9 -33.95 -42.99 35.33
N LEU A 10 -33.67 -43.88 34.37
CA LEU A 10 -32.47 -43.82 33.52
C LEU A 10 -32.68 -42.75 32.45
N LEU A 11 -31.98 -41.63 32.57
CA LEU A 11 -31.94 -40.56 31.58
C LEU A 11 -30.97 -40.98 30.46
N CYS A 12 -31.47 -41.57 29.35
CA CYS A 12 -30.67 -41.78 28.16
C CYS A 12 -30.41 -40.47 27.45
N ALA A 13 -29.23 -39.90 27.63
CA ALA A 13 -28.75 -38.76 26.81
C ALA A 13 -28.49 -39.26 25.38
N VAL A 14 -29.38 -38.91 24.46
CA VAL A 14 -29.17 -39.10 23.03
C VAL A 14 -28.08 -38.13 22.57
N LEU A 15 -26.84 -38.61 22.41
CA LEU A 15 -25.80 -37.87 21.71
C LEU A 15 -26.22 -37.71 20.23
N ALA A 16 -26.76 -36.56 19.89
CA ALA A 16 -26.92 -36.19 18.47
C ALA A 16 -25.55 -36.14 17.81
N PRO A 17 -25.33 -36.83 16.66
CA PRO A 17 -24.06 -36.72 15.94
C PRO A 17 -23.87 -35.26 15.51
N ALA A 18 -22.73 -34.67 15.87
CA ALA A 18 -22.35 -33.33 15.39
C ALA A 18 -22.38 -33.35 13.85
N PRO A 19 -22.92 -32.29 13.19
CA PRO A 19 -22.92 -32.20 11.75
C PRO A 19 -21.47 -32.30 11.24
N ARG A 20 -21.18 -33.34 10.46
CA ARG A 20 -19.88 -33.44 9.78
C ARG A 20 -19.80 -32.31 8.81
N ALA A 21 -18.82 -31.44 8.99
CA ALA A 21 -18.47 -30.45 7.99
C ALA A 21 -18.10 -31.22 6.70
N ALA A 22 -18.97 -31.18 5.69
CA ALA A 22 -18.64 -31.68 4.36
C ALA A 22 -17.60 -30.70 3.76
N ALA A 23 -16.35 -31.14 3.64
CA ALA A 23 -15.37 -30.40 2.87
C ALA A 23 -15.91 -30.29 1.43
N ARG A 24 -16.05 -29.05 0.91
CA ARG A 24 -16.26 -28.84 -0.52
C ARG A 24 -15.02 -29.41 -1.22
N GLY A 25 -15.21 -30.34 -2.19
CA GLY A 25 -14.11 -30.94 -2.93
C GLY A 25 -13.24 -29.86 -3.59
N THR A 26 -11.96 -30.18 -3.79
CA THR A 26 -11.09 -29.35 -4.63
C THR A 26 -11.68 -29.28 -6.03
N PRO A 27 -11.63 -28.10 -6.72
CA PRO A 27 -12.03 -28.01 -8.12
C PRO A 27 -11.22 -28.99 -8.98
N ASP A 28 -11.86 -29.68 -9.90
CA ASP A 28 -11.18 -30.61 -10.83
C ASP A 28 -10.20 -29.84 -11.76
N SER A 29 -10.53 -28.59 -12.11
CA SER A 29 -9.70 -27.71 -12.92
C SER A 29 -10.11 -26.25 -12.70
N PHE A 30 -9.17 -25.34 -12.87
CA PHE A 30 -9.39 -23.89 -12.92
C PHE A 30 -9.43 -23.33 -14.36
N ALA A 31 -9.26 -24.20 -15.37
CA ALA A 31 -9.01 -23.76 -16.75
C ALA A 31 -10.15 -22.91 -17.33
N ASP A 32 -11.40 -23.37 -17.20
CA ASP A 32 -12.55 -22.65 -17.75
C ASP A 32 -12.76 -21.30 -17.08
N LEU A 33 -12.59 -21.25 -15.75
CA LEU A 33 -12.69 -20.01 -14.97
C LEU A 33 -11.57 -19.05 -15.38
N ALA A 34 -10.32 -19.51 -15.43
CA ALA A 34 -9.19 -18.70 -15.85
C ALA A 34 -9.37 -18.16 -17.26
N GLN A 35 -9.83 -18.98 -18.22
CA GLN A 35 -10.07 -18.57 -19.61
C GLN A 35 -11.11 -17.45 -19.69
N SER A 36 -12.15 -17.48 -18.85
CA SER A 36 -13.18 -16.44 -18.83
C SER A 36 -12.70 -15.12 -18.22
N LEU A 37 -11.75 -15.16 -17.29
CA LEU A 37 -11.28 -13.99 -16.53
C LEU A 37 -10.06 -13.30 -17.15
N LEU A 38 -9.19 -14.06 -17.82
CA LEU A 38 -7.95 -13.56 -18.43
C LEU A 38 -8.14 -12.34 -19.33
N PRO A 39 -9.22 -12.24 -20.16
CA PRO A 39 -9.38 -11.08 -21.05
C PRO A 39 -9.59 -9.74 -20.32
N ALA A 40 -10.02 -9.76 -19.06
CA ALA A 40 -10.22 -8.56 -18.25
C ALA A 40 -8.95 -8.14 -17.47
N VAL A 41 -7.91 -8.97 -17.45
CA VAL A 41 -6.64 -8.67 -16.77
C VAL A 41 -5.64 -8.11 -17.77
N VAL A 42 -5.04 -6.99 -17.43
CA VAL A 42 -4.19 -6.21 -18.30
C VAL A 42 -2.79 -6.04 -17.70
N ASN A 43 -1.79 -5.81 -18.57
CA ASN A 43 -0.51 -5.28 -18.14
C ASN A 43 -0.58 -3.75 -18.06
N VAL A 44 -0.03 -3.18 -17.01
CA VAL A 44 0.13 -1.73 -16.81
C VAL A 44 1.60 -1.40 -16.88
N SER A 45 1.98 -0.59 -17.87
CA SER A 45 3.33 -0.10 -18.07
C SER A 45 3.37 1.40 -17.82
N SER A 46 4.25 1.83 -16.94
CA SER A 46 4.49 3.24 -16.66
C SER A 46 5.91 3.63 -17.04
N THR A 47 6.09 4.82 -17.58
CA THR A 47 7.39 5.35 -17.99
C THR A 47 7.64 6.67 -17.29
N GLN A 48 8.79 6.79 -16.62
CA GLN A 48 9.28 8.01 -16.02
C GLN A 48 10.54 8.47 -16.75
N THR A 49 10.61 9.74 -17.13
CA THR A 49 11.76 10.35 -17.79
C THR A 49 12.59 11.10 -16.73
N SER A 50 13.69 10.51 -16.31
CA SER A 50 14.62 11.20 -15.40
C SER A 50 15.44 12.23 -16.16
N LYS A 51 15.45 13.49 -15.66
CA LYS A 51 16.29 14.58 -16.16
C LYS A 51 17.61 14.71 -15.41
N GLU A 52 17.91 13.84 -14.47
CA GLU A 52 19.09 13.95 -13.61
C GLU A 52 20.20 12.96 -13.93
N SER A 53 21.41 13.51 -13.81
CA SER A 53 22.75 13.00 -14.07
C SER A 53 23.08 11.62 -13.48
N ALA A 54 23.74 10.86 -14.30
CA ALA A 54 24.79 9.86 -14.05
C ALA A 54 25.12 9.51 -12.57
N ASP A 55 24.23 8.79 -11.90
CA ASP A 55 24.58 7.71 -11.01
C ASP A 55 23.84 6.51 -11.57
N GLU A 56 24.60 5.52 -12.02
CA GLU A 56 24.04 4.29 -12.61
C GLU A 56 23.11 3.64 -11.60
N PRO A 57 21.81 3.48 -11.89
CA PRO A 57 21.00 2.60 -11.06
C PRO A 57 21.56 1.19 -11.24
N GLU A 58 22.00 0.56 -10.17
CA GLU A 58 22.33 -0.86 -10.15
C GLU A 58 21.16 -1.64 -10.76
N MET A 59 21.37 -2.12 -11.98
CA MET A 59 20.44 -3.03 -12.62
C MET A 59 20.22 -4.23 -11.72
N PRO A 60 19.00 -4.77 -11.58
CA PRO A 60 18.80 -6.03 -10.88
C PRO A 60 19.78 -7.04 -11.45
N ALA A 61 20.76 -7.45 -10.64
CA ALA A 61 21.78 -8.40 -11.08
C ALA A 61 21.12 -9.76 -11.28
N PHE A 62 20.76 -10.05 -12.52
CA PHE A 62 20.41 -11.42 -12.89
C PHE A 62 21.71 -12.25 -12.91
N PRO A 63 21.68 -13.53 -12.46
CA PRO A 63 22.84 -14.39 -12.55
C PRO A 63 23.35 -14.43 -14.00
N PRO A 64 24.65 -14.24 -14.25
CA PRO A 64 25.23 -14.26 -15.57
C PRO A 64 24.86 -15.56 -16.32
N GLY A 65 24.31 -15.41 -17.55
CA GLY A 65 23.89 -16.55 -18.37
C GLY A 65 22.48 -17.07 -18.09
N SER A 66 21.66 -16.40 -17.28
CA SER A 66 20.26 -16.78 -17.09
C SER A 66 19.45 -16.46 -18.37
N PRO A 67 18.43 -17.28 -18.72
CA PRO A 67 17.52 -16.99 -19.83
C PRO A 67 16.86 -15.61 -19.73
N PHE A 68 16.73 -15.07 -18.52
CA PHE A 68 16.16 -13.75 -18.25
C PHE A 68 17.13 -12.61 -18.60
N GLU A 69 18.43 -12.79 -18.44
CA GLU A 69 19.44 -11.80 -18.85
C GLU A 69 19.43 -11.61 -20.37
N GLN A 70 19.39 -12.72 -21.12
CA GLN A 70 19.32 -12.68 -22.59
C GLN A 70 18.00 -12.11 -23.07
N PHE A 71 16.87 -12.52 -22.48
CA PHE A 71 15.55 -12.00 -22.81
C PHE A 71 15.47 -10.49 -22.56
N PHE A 72 15.99 -10.00 -21.43
CA PHE A 72 15.96 -8.58 -21.09
C PHE A 72 16.88 -7.77 -22.02
N LYS A 73 18.04 -8.30 -22.40
CA LYS A 73 18.91 -7.68 -23.40
C LYS A 73 18.26 -7.64 -24.79
N ASP A 74 17.60 -8.71 -25.20
CA ASP A 74 16.89 -8.78 -26.49
C ASP A 74 15.65 -7.88 -26.51
N PHE A 75 14.93 -7.77 -25.39
CA PHE A 75 13.78 -6.89 -25.25
C PHE A 75 14.22 -5.42 -25.32
N MET A 76 15.28 -5.04 -24.61
CA MET A 76 15.85 -3.69 -24.65
C MET A 76 16.40 -3.35 -26.04
N ASN A 77 17.08 -4.28 -26.72
CA ASN A 77 17.61 -4.07 -28.06
C ASN A 77 16.51 -3.93 -29.13
N ARG A 78 15.39 -4.65 -29.01
CA ARG A 78 14.25 -4.50 -29.94
C ARG A 78 13.53 -3.16 -29.77
N HIS A 79 13.50 -2.59 -28.59
CA HIS A 79 12.88 -1.29 -28.34
C HIS A 79 13.83 -0.11 -28.63
N HIS A 80 15.14 -0.35 -28.70
CA HIS A 80 16.12 0.67 -29.10
C HIS A 80 16.29 0.78 -30.63
N ASN A 81 15.82 -0.21 -31.40
CA ASN A 81 16.06 -0.29 -32.85
C ASN A 81 14.76 -0.22 -33.70
N GLY A 82 13.75 0.46 -33.21
CA GLY A 82 12.52 0.76 -33.96
C GLY A 82 12.72 1.89 -34.95
N GLY A 83 13.55 1.69 -35.96
CA GLY A 83 13.69 2.64 -37.08
C GLY A 83 14.77 2.25 -38.06
N GLY A 84 14.40 1.53 -39.16
CA GLY A 84 15.15 1.57 -40.42
C GLY A 84 16.05 0.40 -40.78
N ASP A 85 15.49 -0.48 -41.59
CA ASP A 85 16.00 -1.08 -42.85
C ASP A 85 17.33 -1.87 -42.93
N GLU A 86 17.16 -2.94 -43.60
CA GLU A 86 17.99 -4.01 -44.18
C GLU A 86 19.50 -3.79 -44.42
N GLY A 87 20.25 -4.88 -44.17
CA GLY A 87 21.28 -5.33 -45.15
C GLY A 87 22.73 -5.29 -44.72
N GLY A 88 23.35 -6.44 -44.64
CA GLY A 88 24.74 -6.63 -45.08
C GLY A 88 25.77 -6.88 -43.96
N GLY A 89 26.31 -8.10 -44.01
CA GLY A 89 27.43 -8.56 -43.21
C GLY A 89 28.77 -7.90 -43.57
N GLY A 90 29.75 -8.11 -42.69
CA GLY A 90 31.17 -7.90 -43.02
C GLY A 90 32.00 -7.30 -41.90
N ASP A 91 32.86 -8.15 -41.36
CA ASP A 91 34.24 -7.97 -40.91
C ASP A 91 34.69 -6.71 -40.07
N GLN A 92 35.19 -7.07 -38.90
CA GLN A 92 36.46 -6.75 -38.23
C GLN A 92 37.04 -5.30 -38.21
N ASP A 93 37.48 -4.93 -37.01
CA ASP A 93 38.44 -3.86 -36.69
C ASP A 93 37.97 -2.40 -36.91
N GLN A 94 37.28 -1.81 -35.90
CA GLN A 94 37.36 -0.38 -35.70
C GLN A 94 37.49 -0.04 -34.19
N PRO A 95 38.31 0.99 -33.85
CA PRO A 95 38.52 1.41 -32.47
C PRO A 95 37.25 1.97 -31.84
N ALA A 96 37.11 1.77 -30.53
CA ALA A 96 36.00 2.23 -29.72
C ALA A 96 35.62 3.68 -30.03
N PRO A 97 34.32 3.98 -30.23
CA PRO A 97 33.87 5.35 -30.42
C PRO A 97 33.99 6.12 -29.09
N THR A 98 34.63 7.28 -29.20
CA THR A 98 34.67 8.29 -28.13
C THR A 98 33.25 8.66 -27.67
N PRO A 99 32.99 8.83 -26.36
CA PRO A 99 31.70 9.25 -25.85
C PRO A 99 31.38 10.67 -26.34
N MET A 100 30.32 10.81 -27.14
CA MET A 100 29.77 12.12 -27.42
C MET A 100 28.97 12.60 -26.19
N PRO A 101 29.11 13.88 -25.78
CA PRO A 101 28.30 14.44 -24.70
C PRO A 101 26.91 14.79 -25.22
N GLY A 102 25.96 13.91 -24.96
CA GLY A 102 24.54 14.10 -25.15
C GLY A 102 23.84 13.21 -24.16
N ALA A 103 23.47 13.78 -23.01
CA ALA A 103 22.67 13.07 -22.00
C ALA A 103 21.34 12.65 -22.64
N HIS A 104 21.20 11.39 -23.02
CA HIS A 104 19.90 10.84 -23.36
C HIS A 104 19.12 10.67 -22.05
N PRO A 105 17.87 11.15 -21.97
CA PRO A 105 17.06 10.98 -20.78
C PRO A 105 16.88 9.48 -20.52
N HIS A 106 17.31 9.03 -19.36
CA HIS A 106 17.07 7.66 -18.92
C HIS A 106 15.57 7.48 -18.68
N ARG A 107 14.95 6.52 -19.40
CA ARG A 107 13.57 6.11 -19.18
C ARG A 107 13.55 4.95 -18.20
N ILE A 108 12.98 5.17 -17.02
CA ILE A 108 12.68 4.12 -16.06
C ILE A 108 11.29 3.59 -16.41
N GLN A 109 11.18 2.28 -16.59
CA GLN A 109 9.91 1.62 -16.89
C GLN A 109 9.52 0.74 -15.70
N SER A 110 8.33 0.97 -15.15
CA SER A 110 7.70 0.08 -14.17
C SER A 110 6.65 -0.78 -14.87
N LEU A 111 6.52 -2.02 -14.45
CA LEU A 111 5.59 -3.00 -14.99
C LEU A 111 4.77 -3.64 -13.86
N GLY A 112 3.46 -3.65 -14.03
CA GLY A 112 2.53 -4.29 -13.13
C GLY A 112 1.33 -4.85 -13.87
N SER A 113 0.33 -5.24 -13.13
CA SER A 113 -0.95 -5.70 -13.64
C SER A 113 -2.07 -4.73 -13.26
N GLY A 114 -3.20 -4.87 -13.92
CA GLY A 114 -4.45 -4.22 -13.59
C GLY A 114 -5.61 -5.06 -14.08
N PHE A 115 -6.82 -4.62 -13.82
CA PHE A 115 -8.02 -5.27 -14.33
C PHE A 115 -9.12 -4.27 -14.64
N ILE A 116 -9.91 -4.61 -15.64
CA ILE A 116 -10.99 -3.78 -16.16
C ILE A 116 -12.25 -4.05 -15.32
N ILE A 117 -12.81 -3.01 -14.72
CA ILE A 117 -14.00 -3.08 -13.87
C ILE A 117 -15.26 -2.55 -14.58
N ASP A 118 -15.11 -1.90 -15.72
CA ASP A 118 -16.19 -1.31 -16.49
C ASP A 118 -15.89 -1.40 -17.99
N PRO A 119 -16.83 -1.89 -18.84
CA PRO A 119 -16.61 -2.04 -20.28
C PRO A 119 -16.25 -0.74 -21.00
N SER A 120 -16.48 0.42 -20.39
CA SER A 120 -16.06 1.71 -20.93
C SER A 120 -14.54 1.95 -20.82
N GLY A 121 -13.78 1.04 -20.15
CA GLY A 121 -12.32 1.14 -20.01
C GLY A 121 -11.86 1.76 -18.70
N ILE A 122 -12.58 1.53 -17.60
CA ILE A 122 -12.08 1.84 -16.24
C ILE A 122 -11.26 0.66 -15.76
N ILE A 123 -10.04 0.95 -15.30
CA ILE A 123 -9.05 -0.04 -14.88
C ILE A 123 -8.58 0.28 -13.48
N VAL A 124 -8.43 -0.74 -12.66
CA VAL A 124 -7.86 -0.67 -11.32
C VAL A 124 -6.47 -1.28 -11.34
N THR A 125 -5.54 -0.65 -10.63
CA THR A 125 -4.17 -1.11 -10.40
C THR A 125 -3.66 -0.60 -9.06
N ASN A 126 -2.42 -0.92 -8.69
CA ASN A 126 -1.78 -0.30 -7.53
C ASN A 126 -1.17 1.07 -7.85
N ASN A 127 -1.12 1.94 -6.84
CA ASN A 127 -0.48 3.25 -6.97
C ASN A 127 1.02 3.13 -7.27
N HIS A 128 1.75 2.27 -6.56
CA HIS A 128 3.19 2.09 -6.77
C HIS A 128 3.56 1.63 -8.18
N VAL A 129 2.62 1.07 -8.96
CA VAL A 129 2.84 0.68 -10.37
C VAL A 129 2.92 1.91 -11.28
N ILE A 130 2.23 2.99 -10.92
CA ILE A 130 2.10 4.20 -11.75
C ILE A 130 2.72 5.44 -11.12
N ASP A 131 3.29 5.30 -9.91
CA ASP A 131 3.84 6.42 -9.17
C ASP A 131 4.97 7.12 -9.94
N GLY A 132 4.93 8.45 -10.00
CA GLY A 132 5.90 9.25 -10.72
C GLY A 132 5.91 9.09 -12.25
N ALA A 133 4.92 8.42 -12.85
CA ALA A 133 4.87 8.17 -14.29
C ALA A 133 4.51 9.42 -15.10
N ASP A 134 5.31 9.71 -16.12
CA ASP A 134 4.98 10.73 -17.14
C ASP A 134 3.98 10.17 -18.18
N GLU A 135 4.04 8.86 -18.46
CA GLU A 135 3.17 8.19 -19.40
C GLU A 135 2.77 6.81 -18.87
N ILE A 136 1.48 6.50 -18.98
CA ILE A 136 0.91 5.22 -18.59
C ILE A 136 0.28 4.56 -19.81
N SER A 137 0.63 3.31 -20.05
CA SER A 137 0.08 2.47 -21.12
C SER A 137 -0.49 1.18 -20.55
N VAL A 138 -1.57 0.72 -21.15
CA VAL A 138 -2.23 -0.53 -20.78
C VAL A 138 -2.15 -1.47 -21.99
N ILE A 139 -1.69 -2.70 -21.75
CA ILE A 139 -1.56 -3.73 -22.79
C ILE A 139 -2.61 -4.81 -22.49
N LEU A 140 -3.53 -4.98 -23.42
CA LEU A 140 -4.59 -5.99 -23.34
C LEU A 140 -4.04 -7.39 -23.63
N GLN A 141 -4.87 -8.42 -23.41
CA GLN A 141 -4.49 -9.83 -23.66
C GLN A 141 -4.16 -10.11 -25.13
N ASP A 142 -4.76 -9.38 -26.08
CA ASP A 142 -4.50 -9.49 -27.52
C ASP A 142 -3.28 -8.67 -27.98
N ASN A 143 -2.47 -8.14 -27.05
CA ASN A 143 -1.33 -7.25 -27.25
C ASN A 143 -1.69 -5.85 -27.79
N THR A 144 -2.97 -5.48 -27.77
CA THR A 144 -3.37 -4.10 -28.09
C THR A 144 -2.88 -3.17 -26.97
N THR A 145 -2.11 -2.15 -27.37
CA THR A 145 -1.62 -1.13 -26.44
C THR A 145 -2.53 0.10 -26.48
N LEU A 146 -3.04 0.49 -25.33
CA LEU A 146 -3.89 1.66 -25.15
C LEU A 146 -3.21 2.66 -24.23
N LYS A 147 -3.24 3.95 -24.60
CA LYS A 147 -2.80 5.01 -23.69
C LYS A 147 -3.82 5.18 -22.56
N ALA A 148 -3.32 5.21 -21.31
CA ALA A 148 -4.14 5.40 -20.13
C ALA A 148 -4.02 6.82 -19.60
N THR A 149 -5.12 7.30 -19.01
CA THR A 149 -5.18 8.55 -18.25
C THR A 149 -5.47 8.22 -16.80
N LEU A 150 -4.73 8.81 -15.88
CA LEU A 150 -4.99 8.68 -14.45
C LEU A 150 -6.28 9.43 -14.09
N ILE A 151 -7.26 8.72 -13.49
CA ILE A 151 -8.46 9.33 -12.91
C ILE A 151 -8.16 9.81 -11.50
N GLY A 152 -7.50 8.97 -10.69
CA GLY A 152 -7.10 9.28 -9.33
C GLY A 152 -6.30 8.16 -8.72
N HIS A 153 -5.59 8.48 -7.65
CA HIS A 153 -4.77 7.52 -6.90
C HIS A 153 -4.81 7.81 -5.41
N ASP A 154 -4.35 6.84 -4.65
CA ASP A 154 -4.26 6.90 -3.20
C ASP A 154 -3.02 6.16 -2.70
N ASP A 155 -2.07 6.91 -2.19
CA ASP A 155 -0.79 6.38 -1.70
C ASP A 155 -0.96 5.54 -0.42
N ARG A 156 -1.99 5.86 0.38
CA ARG A 156 -2.19 5.21 1.70
C ARG A 156 -2.79 3.81 1.60
N THR A 157 -3.59 3.54 0.59
CA THR A 157 -4.15 2.21 0.29
C THR A 157 -3.51 1.57 -0.93
N ASP A 158 -2.53 2.24 -1.54
CA ASP A 158 -1.82 1.76 -2.72
C ASP A 158 -2.75 1.40 -3.89
N LEU A 159 -3.77 2.24 -4.16
CA LEU A 159 -4.75 2.05 -5.22
C LEU A 159 -4.70 3.17 -6.26
N ALA A 160 -4.90 2.82 -7.52
CA ALA A 160 -5.05 3.77 -8.61
C ALA A 160 -6.15 3.35 -9.59
N VAL A 161 -6.82 4.35 -10.16
CA VAL A 161 -7.86 4.16 -11.18
C VAL A 161 -7.45 4.86 -12.46
N LEU A 162 -7.44 4.09 -13.54
CA LEU A 162 -7.05 4.54 -14.87
C LEU A 162 -8.25 4.52 -15.82
N LYS A 163 -8.18 5.33 -16.87
CA LYS A 163 -9.11 5.35 -18.01
C LYS A 163 -8.37 5.10 -19.29
N VAL A 164 -8.86 4.13 -20.07
CA VAL A 164 -8.44 3.93 -21.47
C VAL A 164 -9.62 4.18 -22.40
N HIS A 165 -9.34 4.54 -23.64
CA HIS A 165 -10.31 4.63 -24.71
C HIS A 165 -10.19 3.45 -25.64
N SER A 166 -11.33 2.80 -25.93
CA SER A 166 -11.43 1.68 -26.87
C SER A 166 -12.66 1.87 -27.74
N ASP A 167 -12.56 1.52 -29.02
CA ASP A 167 -13.69 1.57 -29.99
C ASP A 167 -14.72 0.47 -29.71
N LYS A 168 -14.35 -0.53 -28.91
CA LYS A 168 -15.23 -1.65 -28.53
C LYS A 168 -15.33 -1.75 -27.02
N PRO A 169 -16.50 -2.20 -26.50
CA PRO A 169 -16.60 -2.54 -25.09
C PRO A 169 -15.52 -3.54 -24.67
N LEU A 170 -14.83 -3.26 -23.57
CA LEU A 170 -13.80 -4.11 -23.05
C LEU A 170 -14.39 -5.19 -22.11
N PRO A 171 -13.80 -6.40 -22.05
CA PRO A 171 -14.15 -7.38 -21.04
C PRO A 171 -13.93 -6.80 -19.64
N ALA A 172 -14.93 -6.95 -18.75
CA ALA A 172 -14.83 -6.43 -17.40
C ALA A 172 -15.21 -7.50 -16.38
N VAL A 173 -14.64 -7.40 -15.18
CA VAL A 173 -14.92 -8.25 -14.02
C VAL A 173 -15.64 -7.45 -12.93
N HIS A 174 -16.27 -8.17 -12.00
CA HIS A 174 -17.05 -7.58 -10.92
C HIS A 174 -16.37 -7.85 -9.58
N PHE A 175 -16.54 -6.92 -8.65
CA PHE A 175 -16.14 -7.12 -7.27
C PHE A 175 -17.11 -8.06 -6.55
N GLY A 176 -16.55 -9.01 -5.80
CA GLY A 176 -17.25 -9.85 -4.83
C GLY A 176 -17.22 -9.23 -3.43
N ASP A 177 -17.74 -9.99 -2.50
CA ASP A 177 -17.76 -9.68 -1.06
C ASP A 177 -16.55 -10.36 -0.39
N SER A 178 -15.53 -9.56 -0.04
CA SER A 178 -14.35 -10.06 0.64
C SER A 178 -14.64 -10.42 2.10
N ASP A 179 -15.65 -9.80 2.72
CA ASP A 179 -16.01 -10.08 4.11
C ASP A 179 -16.67 -11.45 4.28
N ALA A 180 -17.38 -11.92 3.26
CA ALA A 180 -17.95 -13.26 3.21
C ALA A 180 -16.90 -14.35 2.96
N SER A 181 -15.69 -14.02 2.53
CA SER A 181 -14.61 -14.95 2.24
C SER A 181 -13.99 -15.51 3.51
N ARG A 182 -13.61 -16.79 3.51
CA ARG A 182 -13.13 -17.50 4.69
C ARG A 182 -11.72 -18.05 4.49
N ILE A 183 -10.99 -18.19 5.58
CA ILE A 183 -9.71 -18.92 5.59
C ILE A 183 -9.96 -20.34 5.08
N GLY A 184 -9.15 -20.78 4.10
CA GLY A 184 -9.27 -22.07 3.44
C GLY A 184 -10.09 -22.05 2.13
N ASP A 185 -10.80 -20.98 1.79
CA ASP A 185 -11.47 -20.85 0.49
C ASP A 185 -10.45 -20.73 -0.63
N TRP A 186 -10.69 -21.41 -1.77
CA TRP A 186 -9.84 -21.35 -2.96
C TRP A 186 -9.88 -19.97 -3.61
N VAL A 187 -8.72 -19.54 -4.10
CA VAL A 187 -8.56 -18.28 -4.82
C VAL A 187 -7.65 -18.45 -6.04
N LEU A 188 -7.87 -17.58 -7.05
CA LEU A 188 -7.01 -17.45 -8.22
C LEU A 188 -6.43 -16.05 -8.24
N ALA A 189 -5.11 -15.94 -8.24
CA ALA A 189 -4.43 -14.70 -8.54
C ALA A 189 -4.06 -14.68 -10.03
N ILE A 190 -4.50 -13.63 -10.72
CA ILE A 190 -4.22 -13.45 -12.14
C ILE A 190 -3.43 -12.15 -12.32
N GLY A 191 -2.33 -12.22 -13.07
CA GLY A 191 -1.55 -11.07 -13.47
C GLY A 191 -1.12 -11.19 -14.92
N ASN A 192 -0.57 -10.13 -15.47
CA ASN A 192 0.00 -10.12 -16.80
C ASN A 192 1.42 -9.53 -16.77
N PRO A 193 2.36 -10.19 -16.04
CA PRO A 193 3.73 -9.71 -15.96
C PRO A 193 4.38 -9.72 -17.33
N PHE A 194 5.09 -8.64 -17.68
CA PHE A 194 5.87 -8.51 -18.90
C PHE A 194 5.09 -8.62 -20.24
N ALA A 195 3.75 -8.49 -20.21
CA ALA A 195 2.88 -8.64 -21.38
C ALA A 195 3.13 -9.97 -22.16
N LEU A 196 3.58 -11.02 -21.48
CA LEU A 196 3.81 -12.36 -22.05
C LEU A 196 2.54 -13.21 -22.15
N GLY A 197 1.40 -12.62 -21.84
CA GLY A 197 0.13 -13.30 -21.63
C GLY A 197 -0.16 -13.49 -20.14
N GLY A 198 -1.46 -13.63 -19.80
CA GLY A 198 -1.87 -13.72 -18.41
C GLY A 198 -1.27 -14.92 -17.70
N THR A 199 -0.77 -14.70 -16.48
CA THR A 199 -0.28 -15.74 -15.59
C THR A 199 -1.34 -16.00 -14.53
N VAL A 200 -1.71 -17.26 -14.33
CA VAL A 200 -2.70 -17.70 -13.33
C VAL A 200 -2.00 -18.54 -12.27
N THR A 201 -2.21 -18.18 -11.01
CA THR A 201 -1.77 -18.98 -9.87
C THR A 201 -2.97 -19.27 -8.98
N ALA A 202 -3.02 -20.46 -8.37
CA ALA A 202 -4.09 -20.89 -7.48
C ALA A 202 -3.53 -21.15 -6.07
N GLY A 203 -4.35 -20.86 -5.08
CA GLY A 203 -4.06 -21.09 -3.67
C GLY A 203 -5.31 -20.94 -2.84
N ILE A 204 -5.14 -20.68 -1.55
CA ILE A 204 -6.22 -20.46 -0.61
C ILE A 204 -6.06 -19.12 0.12
N ILE A 205 -7.11 -18.66 0.74
CA ILE A 205 -7.01 -17.62 1.76
C ILE A 205 -6.34 -18.24 2.99
N SER A 206 -5.10 -17.83 3.27
CA SER A 206 -4.30 -18.34 4.40
C SER A 206 -4.64 -17.65 5.71
N ALA A 207 -4.95 -16.34 5.64
CA ALA A 207 -5.37 -15.50 6.77
C ALA A 207 -6.11 -14.27 6.29
N ARG A 208 -6.77 -13.57 7.22
CA ARG A 208 -7.42 -12.27 7.00
C ARG A 208 -7.00 -11.30 8.08
N GLY A 209 -7.20 -10.00 7.84
CA GLY A 209 -6.88 -8.98 8.84
C GLY A 209 -5.37 -8.85 9.10
N ARG A 210 -4.52 -9.05 8.07
CA ARG A 210 -3.07 -8.98 8.25
C ARG A 210 -2.59 -7.54 8.20
N ASP A 211 -1.90 -7.15 9.28
CA ASP A 211 -1.09 -5.94 9.33
C ASP A 211 0.37 -6.30 8.96
N ILE A 212 0.87 -5.73 7.86
CA ILE A 212 2.24 -5.94 7.39
C ILE A 212 3.09 -4.68 7.51
N GLN A 213 2.58 -3.67 8.26
CA GLN A 213 3.24 -2.41 8.59
C GLN A 213 3.59 -1.54 7.36
N GLN A 214 2.76 -1.61 6.32
CA GLN A 214 2.90 -0.76 5.14
C GLN A 214 2.09 0.53 5.24
N GLY A 215 1.04 0.55 6.06
CA GLY A 215 0.20 1.72 6.18
C GLY A 215 -0.68 1.75 7.44
N PRO A 216 -1.39 2.87 7.65
CA PRO A 216 -2.29 3.02 8.78
C PRO A 216 -3.61 2.25 8.62
N TYR A 217 -3.87 1.71 7.43
CA TYR A 217 -5.11 1.01 7.06
C TYR A 217 -4.90 -0.46 6.72
N ASP A 218 -3.75 -1.04 7.12
CA ASP A 218 -3.41 -2.43 6.82
C ASP A 218 -4.49 -3.40 7.32
N ASP A 219 -5.13 -4.10 6.39
CA ASP A 219 -6.15 -5.14 6.64
C ASP A 219 -6.13 -6.18 5.50
N PHE A 220 -4.97 -6.78 5.24
CA PHE A 220 -4.77 -7.59 4.05
C PHE A 220 -5.36 -9.00 4.16
N ILE A 221 -5.84 -9.51 3.01
CA ILE A 221 -6.03 -10.94 2.77
C ILE A 221 -4.67 -11.55 2.48
N GLN A 222 -4.26 -12.56 3.28
CA GLN A 222 -3.07 -13.36 3.02
C GLN A 222 -3.44 -14.59 2.18
N THR A 223 -2.66 -14.87 1.13
CA THR A 223 -2.81 -16.05 0.28
C THR A 223 -1.48 -16.74 0.02
N ASP A 224 -1.52 -18.05 -0.21
CA ASP A 224 -0.39 -18.85 -0.69
C ASP A 224 -0.40 -19.02 -2.22
N ALA A 225 -1.43 -18.50 -2.92
CA ALA A 225 -1.35 -18.32 -4.37
C ALA A 225 -0.08 -17.52 -4.70
N ALA A 226 0.74 -18.04 -5.63
CA ALA A 226 2.05 -17.44 -5.88
C ALA A 226 1.92 -16.02 -6.46
N ILE A 227 2.23 -15.01 -5.67
CA ILE A 227 2.36 -13.62 -6.07
C ILE A 227 3.84 -13.32 -6.31
N ASN A 228 4.18 -12.73 -7.44
CA ASN A 228 5.52 -12.34 -7.83
C ASN A 228 5.50 -10.93 -8.43
N LYS A 229 6.68 -10.34 -8.66
CA LYS A 229 6.81 -9.06 -9.36
C LYS A 229 6.06 -9.11 -10.69
N GLY A 230 5.19 -8.13 -10.93
CA GLY A 230 4.32 -8.03 -12.09
C GLY A 230 2.87 -8.47 -11.87
N ASN A 231 2.56 -9.21 -10.79
CA ASN A 231 1.17 -9.49 -10.40
C ASN A 231 0.53 -8.36 -9.56
N SER A 232 1.36 -7.42 -9.04
CA SER A 232 0.87 -6.26 -8.30
C SER A 232 -0.11 -5.44 -9.12
N GLY A 233 -1.23 -5.05 -8.53
CA GLY A 233 -2.36 -4.41 -9.19
C GLY A 233 -3.33 -5.38 -9.86
N GLY A 234 -2.98 -6.65 -10.03
CA GLY A 234 -3.86 -7.68 -10.55
C GLY A 234 -4.89 -8.17 -9.54
N PRO A 235 -5.99 -8.80 -10.00
CA PRO A 235 -7.07 -9.27 -9.15
C PRO A 235 -6.75 -10.60 -8.47
N LEU A 236 -7.30 -10.77 -7.26
CA LEU A 236 -7.49 -12.04 -6.56
C LEU A 236 -8.96 -12.43 -6.67
N PHE A 237 -9.24 -13.55 -7.33
CA PHE A 237 -10.61 -14.02 -7.58
C PHE A 237 -11.03 -15.13 -6.62
N ASN A 238 -12.33 -15.17 -6.30
CA ASN A 238 -12.97 -16.33 -5.71
C ASN A 238 -13.37 -17.35 -6.82
N MET A 239 -13.94 -18.48 -6.40
CA MET A 239 -14.38 -19.52 -7.35
C MET A 239 -15.66 -19.18 -8.12
N ALA A 240 -16.32 -18.07 -7.83
CA ALA A 240 -17.42 -17.52 -8.63
C ALA A 240 -16.91 -16.57 -9.75
N GLY A 241 -15.60 -16.28 -9.81
CA GLY A 241 -15.01 -15.33 -10.77
C GLY A 241 -15.16 -13.88 -10.35
N GLU A 242 -15.42 -13.63 -9.08
CA GLU A 242 -15.54 -12.27 -8.52
C GLU A 242 -14.22 -11.85 -7.88
N VAL A 243 -13.86 -10.58 -8.02
CA VAL A 243 -12.66 -10.00 -7.41
C VAL A 243 -12.90 -9.80 -5.92
N ILE A 244 -12.19 -10.53 -5.07
CA ILE A 244 -12.22 -10.39 -3.61
C ILE A 244 -11.00 -9.68 -3.05
N GLY A 245 -10.00 -9.40 -3.89
CA GLY A 245 -8.82 -8.66 -3.47
C GLY A 245 -7.99 -8.12 -4.64
N ILE A 246 -7.09 -7.21 -4.35
CA ILE A 246 -6.12 -6.63 -5.30
C ILE A 246 -4.73 -7.00 -4.81
N ASN A 247 -3.99 -7.79 -5.59
CA ASN A 247 -2.65 -8.24 -5.21
C ASN A 247 -1.71 -7.04 -5.12
N THR A 248 -1.04 -6.86 -4.00
CA THR A 248 -0.19 -5.66 -3.79
C THR A 248 1.21 -5.99 -3.30
N ALA A 249 1.36 -6.88 -2.35
CA ALA A 249 2.64 -7.11 -1.69
C ALA A 249 2.97 -8.60 -1.52
N ILE A 250 4.26 -8.88 -1.35
CA ILE A 250 4.78 -10.17 -0.88
C ILE A 250 5.74 -9.94 0.28
N LEU A 251 5.73 -10.85 1.25
CA LEU A 251 6.79 -10.92 2.25
C LEU A 251 7.79 -11.99 1.81
N SER A 252 8.98 -11.57 1.37
CA SER A 252 9.98 -12.48 0.83
C SER A 252 11.39 -11.96 1.03
N PRO A 253 12.29 -12.76 1.63
CA PRO A 253 13.72 -12.40 1.74
C PRO A 253 14.45 -12.42 0.39
N SER A 254 13.97 -13.20 -0.58
CA SER A 254 14.61 -13.40 -1.90
C SER A 254 13.94 -12.63 -3.03
N GLY A 255 12.80 -11.95 -2.77
CA GLY A 255 12.00 -11.25 -3.79
C GLY A 255 11.10 -12.16 -4.64
N GLY A 256 11.14 -13.49 -4.46
CA GLY A 256 10.22 -14.45 -5.09
C GLY A 256 9.15 -14.94 -4.12
N SER A 257 8.07 -15.54 -4.63
CA SER A 257 6.99 -16.06 -3.79
C SER A 257 7.46 -17.21 -2.91
N ILE A 258 7.14 -17.13 -1.61
CA ILE A 258 7.32 -18.19 -0.61
C ILE A 258 5.99 -18.60 0.05
N GLY A 259 4.86 -18.27 -0.59
CA GLY A 259 3.52 -18.52 -0.05
C GLY A 259 3.01 -17.46 0.92
N LEU A 260 3.59 -16.26 0.91
CA LEU A 260 3.19 -15.11 1.73
C LEU A 260 2.85 -13.93 0.80
N GLY A 261 1.72 -14.05 0.09
CA GLY A 261 1.15 -12.99 -0.73
C GLY A 261 0.05 -12.24 0.04
N PHE A 262 -0.11 -10.95 -0.28
CA PHE A 262 -1.06 -10.06 0.37
C PHE A 262 -1.87 -9.29 -0.67
N SER A 263 -3.19 -9.22 -0.44
CA SER A 263 -4.12 -8.53 -1.31
C SER A 263 -5.00 -7.59 -0.50
N ILE A 264 -5.26 -6.39 -1.02
CA ILE A 264 -6.19 -5.42 -0.45
C ILE A 264 -7.60 -5.98 -0.61
N PRO A 265 -8.44 -6.07 0.45
CA PRO A 265 -9.79 -6.60 0.37
C PRO A 265 -10.68 -5.80 -0.60
N SER A 266 -11.56 -6.48 -1.34
CA SER A 266 -12.42 -5.81 -2.32
C SER A 266 -13.40 -4.82 -1.69
N ASP A 267 -13.90 -5.08 -0.48
CA ASP A 267 -14.88 -4.20 0.17
C ASP A 267 -14.26 -2.88 0.60
N GLU A 268 -12.99 -2.90 1.04
CA GLU A 268 -12.20 -1.69 1.28
C GLU A 268 -11.86 -0.98 -0.04
N ALA A 269 -11.35 -1.73 -1.03
CA ALA A 269 -10.95 -1.18 -2.31
C ALA A 269 -12.10 -0.49 -3.04
N LYS A 270 -13.32 -1.05 -3.03
CA LYS A 270 -14.52 -0.46 -3.68
C LYS A 270 -14.80 0.95 -3.19
N VAL A 271 -14.75 1.17 -1.87
CA VAL A 271 -15.01 2.49 -1.29
C VAL A 271 -13.99 3.52 -1.79
N VAL A 272 -12.71 3.14 -1.83
CA VAL A 272 -11.64 4.02 -2.32
C VAL A 272 -11.77 4.25 -3.82
N ILE A 273 -11.98 3.20 -4.62
CA ILE A 273 -12.13 3.27 -6.08
C ILE A 273 -13.30 4.19 -6.48
N ASP A 274 -14.44 4.08 -5.80
CA ASP A 274 -15.60 4.94 -6.07
C ASP A 274 -15.29 6.42 -5.77
N GLN A 275 -14.56 6.70 -4.70
CA GLN A 275 -14.11 8.05 -4.39
C GLN A 275 -13.08 8.57 -5.41
N LEU A 276 -12.13 7.74 -5.84
CA LEU A 276 -11.18 8.11 -6.89
C LEU A 276 -11.89 8.42 -8.21
N ARG A 277 -12.90 7.63 -8.58
CA ARG A 277 -13.73 7.89 -9.79
C ARG A 277 -14.53 9.19 -9.71
N GLN A 278 -15.05 9.50 -8.53
CA GLN A 278 -15.93 10.66 -8.33
C GLN A 278 -15.17 11.96 -8.08
N PHE A 279 -14.08 11.90 -7.29
CA PHE A 279 -13.40 13.08 -6.77
C PHE A 279 -11.93 13.20 -7.22
N GLY A 280 -11.39 12.17 -7.87
CA GLY A 280 -9.96 12.08 -8.23
C GLY A 280 -9.03 11.80 -7.04
N ARG A 281 -9.57 11.77 -5.81
CA ARG A 281 -8.86 11.51 -4.57
C ARG A 281 -9.76 10.85 -3.53
N PRO A 282 -9.22 10.12 -2.55
CA PRO A 282 -10.01 9.62 -1.46
C PRO A 282 -10.44 10.76 -0.52
N ARG A 283 -11.65 10.64 0.01
CA ARG A 283 -12.18 11.53 1.04
C ARG A 283 -12.36 10.72 2.32
N ARG A 284 -11.53 10.97 3.32
CA ARG A 284 -11.50 10.20 4.56
C ARG A 284 -12.05 10.99 5.73
N GLY A 285 -12.76 10.29 6.60
CA GLY A 285 -13.10 10.81 7.91
C GLY A 285 -11.84 11.09 8.74
N TRP A 286 -11.91 12.08 9.59
CA TRP A 286 -10.83 12.52 10.44
C TRP A 286 -11.32 12.93 11.84
N LEU A 287 -10.54 12.58 12.87
CA LEU A 287 -10.78 12.95 14.25
C LEU A 287 -9.84 14.05 14.78
N GLY A 288 -8.66 14.17 14.21
CA GLY A 288 -7.65 15.11 14.70
C GLY A 288 -6.97 14.66 16.00
N VAL A 289 -6.56 13.40 16.07
CA VAL A 289 -5.88 12.83 17.23
C VAL A 289 -4.57 12.14 16.83
N LYS A 290 -3.61 12.12 17.75
CA LYS A 290 -2.46 11.21 17.74
C LYS A 290 -2.77 10.07 18.70
N ILE A 291 -2.53 8.84 18.26
CA ILE A 291 -2.85 7.64 19.02
C ILE A 291 -1.60 6.84 19.35
N GLN A 292 -1.72 6.05 20.41
CA GLN A 292 -0.70 5.13 20.89
C GLN A 292 -1.34 3.82 21.31
N GLN A 293 -0.59 2.72 21.19
CA GLN A 293 -1.06 1.41 21.66
C GLN A 293 -1.18 1.37 23.18
N VAL A 294 -2.24 0.75 23.67
CA VAL A 294 -2.41 0.44 25.08
C VAL A 294 -1.58 -0.81 25.40
N THR A 295 -0.42 -0.61 26.05
CA THR A 295 0.38 -1.74 26.56
C THR A 295 -0.21 -2.23 27.90
N PRO A 296 0.15 -3.47 28.35
CA PRO A 296 -0.30 -3.96 29.66
C PRO A 296 0.03 -3.00 30.82
N ASP A 297 1.22 -2.38 30.83
CA ASP A 297 1.65 -1.44 31.84
C ASP A 297 0.81 -0.15 31.83
N ILE A 298 0.47 0.35 30.63
CA ILE A 298 -0.43 1.49 30.44
C ILE A 298 -1.84 1.14 30.94
N ALA A 299 -2.34 -0.03 30.56
CA ALA A 299 -3.67 -0.49 30.99
C ALA A 299 -3.78 -0.56 32.52
N GLU A 300 -2.77 -1.14 33.19
CA GLU A 300 -2.70 -1.20 34.65
C GLU A 300 -2.68 0.21 35.27
N SER A 301 -1.86 1.11 34.74
CA SER A 301 -1.74 2.50 35.24
C SER A 301 -3.05 3.29 35.13
N LEU A 302 -3.87 2.98 34.10
CA LEU A 302 -5.15 3.61 33.81
C LEU A 302 -6.33 2.87 34.48
N GLY A 303 -6.08 1.73 35.14
CA GLY A 303 -7.11 0.88 35.75
C GLY A 303 -8.03 0.19 34.73
N LEU A 304 -7.51 -0.10 33.54
CA LEU A 304 -8.19 -0.89 32.50
C LEU A 304 -8.04 -2.38 32.77
N HIS A 305 -9.07 -3.17 32.45
CA HIS A 305 -9.05 -4.63 32.61
C HIS A 305 -8.49 -5.39 31.39
N GLY A 306 -7.82 -4.69 30.47
CA GLY A 306 -7.23 -5.26 29.25
C GLY A 306 -6.52 -4.19 28.45
N SER A 307 -5.85 -4.60 27.37
CA SER A 307 -5.08 -3.70 26.49
C SER A 307 -5.87 -3.27 25.24
N ASP A 308 -7.20 -3.46 25.25
CA ASP A 308 -8.07 -3.05 24.16
C ASP A 308 -8.18 -1.53 24.07
N GLY A 309 -8.33 -1.01 22.86
CA GLY A 309 -8.54 0.40 22.59
C GLY A 309 -7.33 1.13 22.00
N ALA A 310 -7.51 2.42 21.83
CA ALA A 310 -6.49 3.35 21.34
C ALA A 310 -6.29 4.50 22.33
N LEU A 311 -5.09 4.63 22.90
CA LEU A 311 -4.74 5.73 23.79
C LEU A 311 -4.55 7.01 22.99
N ILE A 312 -5.21 8.09 23.41
CA ILE A 312 -5.04 9.42 22.84
C ILE A 312 -3.77 10.05 23.41
N ALA A 313 -2.73 10.12 22.58
CA ALA A 313 -1.43 10.73 22.91
C ALA A 313 -1.38 12.23 22.56
N GLY A 314 -2.31 12.71 21.74
CA GLY A 314 -2.43 14.13 21.37
C GLY A 314 -3.76 14.43 20.72
N VAL A 315 -4.25 15.66 20.91
CA VAL A 315 -5.45 16.18 20.26
C VAL A 315 -5.07 17.43 19.48
N ASN A 316 -5.45 17.47 18.19
CA ASN A 316 -5.20 18.63 17.35
C ASN A 316 -6.17 19.76 17.76
N PRO A 317 -5.67 20.97 18.04
CA PRO A 317 -6.52 22.13 18.30
C PRO A 317 -7.52 22.37 17.16
N ASP A 318 -8.73 22.78 17.50
CA ASP A 318 -9.84 23.03 16.58
C ASP A 318 -10.26 21.81 15.73
N GLY A 319 -9.76 20.62 16.07
CA GLY A 319 -10.14 19.36 15.42
C GLY A 319 -11.45 18.79 15.99
N PRO A 320 -12.04 17.76 15.30
CA PRO A 320 -13.28 17.10 15.75
C PRO A 320 -13.21 16.55 17.18
N ALA A 321 -12.08 15.97 17.55
CA ALA A 321 -11.85 15.42 18.90
C ALA A 321 -11.79 16.53 19.95
N ASP A 322 -11.18 17.68 19.66
CA ASP A 322 -11.11 18.85 20.54
C ASP A 322 -12.50 19.41 20.78
N HIS A 323 -13.29 19.61 19.71
CA HIS A 323 -14.69 20.05 19.82
C HIS A 323 -15.58 19.08 20.60
N ALA A 324 -15.26 17.78 20.60
CA ALA A 324 -15.93 16.76 21.39
C ALA A 324 -15.37 16.61 22.81
N HIS A 325 -14.42 17.47 23.20
CA HIS A 325 -13.75 17.44 24.51
C HIS A 325 -13.05 16.10 24.83
N ILE A 326 -12.53 15.42 23.80
CA ILE A 326 -11.58 14.30 23.95
C ILE A 326 -10.24 14.88 24.41
N GLN A 327 -9.58 14.20 25.33
CA GLN A 327 -8.38 14.70 26.00
C GLN A 327 -7.20 13.73 25.85
N ASN A 328 -6.01 14.25 25.98
CA ASN A 328 -4.82 13.41 26.11
C ASN A 328 -4.95 12.50 27.34
N GLY A 329 -4.62 11.23 27.18
CA GLY A 329 -4.77 10.21 28.22
C GLY A 329 -6.11 9.47 28.19
N ASP A 330 -7.07 9.86 27.35
CA ASP A 330 -8.26 9.05 27.09
C ASP A 330 -7.90 7.78 26.34
N VAL A 331 -8.61 6.67 26.60
CA VAL A 331 -8.54 5.48 25.76
C VAL A 331 -9.88 5.31 25.05
N VAL A 332 -9.86 5.31 23.72
CA VAL A 332 -11.04 5.04 22.90
C VAL A 332 -11.29 3.53 22.93
N LEU A 333 -12.44 3.12 23.45
CA LEU A 333 -12.84 1.70 23.56
C LEU A 333 -13.77 1.27 22.44
N THR A 334 -14.70 2.16 22.03
CA THR A 334 -15.59 1.94 20.89
C THR A 334 -15.70 3.21 20.05
N PHE A 335 -15.84 3.04 18.77
CA PHE A 335 -16.12 4.12 17.82
C PHE A 335 -17.32 3.75 16.95
N ASN A 336 -18.35 4.58 16.92
CA ASN A 336 -19.59 4.35 16.18
C ASN A 336 -20.22 2.96 16.47
N GLY A 337 -20.12 2.49 17.74
CA GLY A 337 -20.61 1.19 18.18
C GLY A 337 -19.69 0.00 17.88
N GLN A 338 -18.58 0.21 17.16
CA GLN A 338 -17.61 -0.83 16.86
C GLN A 338 -16.53 -0.88 17.96
N PRO A 339 -16.29 -2.03 18.63
CA PRO A 339 -15.23 -2.16 19.62
C PRO A 339 -13.85 -2.11 18.96
N LEU A 340 -12.90 -1.50 19.65
CA LEU A 340 -11.51 -1.38 19.22
C LEU A 340 -10.66 -2.37 20.03
N HIS A 341 -10.30 -3.51 19.41
CA HIS A 341 -9.40 -4.48 20.05
C HIS A 341 -7.93 -4.11 19.90
N GLU A 342 -7.60 -3.34 18.85
CA GLU A 342 -6.25 -2.86 18.57
C GLU A 342 -6.27 -1.38 18.21
N MET A 343 -5.17 -0.68 18.50
CA MET A 343 -5.01 0.75 18.19
C MET A 343 -5.29 1.06 16.71
N LYS A 344 -4.79 0.23 15.79
CA LYS A 344 -4.90 0.44 14.33
C LYS A 344 -6.33 0.35 13.79
N THR A 345 -7.26 -0.24 14.54
CA THR A 345 -8.68 -0.27 14.16
C THR A 345 -9.27 1.14 14.11
N LEU A 346 -8.84 2.06 15.00
CA LEU A 346 -9.42 3.41 15.07
C LEU A 346 -9.20 4.24 13.79
N PRO A 347 -7.99 4.37 13.22
CA PRO A 347 -7.80 5.12 11.98
C PRO A 347 -8.68 4.60 10.84
N ARG A 348 -8.82 3.28 10.69
CA ARG A 348 -9.63 2.65 9.66
C ARG A 348 -11.11 2.99 9.80
N VAL A 349 -11.72 2.71 10.96
CA VAL A 349 -13.16 2.96 11.17
C VAL A 349 -13.51 4.45 11.10
N VAL A 350 -12.58 5.33 11.47
CA VAL A 350 -12.74 6.78 11.31
C VAL A 350 -12.69 7.16 9.85
N ALA A 351 -11.72 6.65 9.07
CA ALA A 351 -11.56 6.95 7.65
C ALA A 351 -12.76 6.50 6.81
N GLU A 352 -13.37 5.37 7.17
CA GLU A 352 -14.57 4.80 6.51
C GLU A 352 -15.87 5.52 6.91
N THR A 353 -15.84 6.29 8.00
CA THR A 353 -17.04 6.98 8.48
C THR A 353 -17.35 8.18 7.60
N PRO A 354 -18.62 8.34 7.13
CA PRO A 354 -19.02 9.49 6.32
C PRO A 354 -18.68 10.82 6.97
N ILE A 355 -18.19 11.76 6.16
CA ILE A 355 -17.88 13.12 6.58
C ILE A 355 -19.15 13.81 7.08
N ASP A 356 -19.01 14.65 8.10
CA ASP A 356 -20.08 15.35 8.84
C ASP A 356 -21.06 14.44 9.58
N LYS A 357 -20.82 13.14 9.63
CA LYS A 357 -21.60 12.23 10.46
C LYS A 357 -21.23 12.39 11.92
N GLN A 358 -22.25 12.54 12.77
CA GLN A 358 -22.10 12.49 14.22
C GLN A 358 -22.15 11.03 14.68
N VAL A 359 -21.15 10.62 15.48
CA VAL A 359 -21.02 9.25 15.98
C VAL A 359 -20.72 9.21 17.48
N PRO A 360 -21.24 8.21 18.21
CA PRO A 360 -20.88 7.98 19.59
C PRO A 360 -19.47 7.37 19.68
N VAL A 361 -18.68 7.87 20.64
CA VAL A 361 -17.34 7.36 20.96
C VAL A 361 -17.31 7.06 22.46
N GLU A 362 -17.09 5.79 22.83
CA GLU A 362 -16.92 5.39 24.21
C GLU A 362 -15.44 5.51 24.59
N LEU A 363 -15.19 6.29 25.64
CA LEU A 363 -13.87 6.59 26.17
C LEU A 363 -13.71 6.00 27.56
N TRP A 364 -12.49 5.63 27.92
CA TRP A 364 -12.05 5.44 29.28
C TRP A 364 -11.26 6.66 29.72
N ARG A 365 -11.74 7.34 30.79
CA ARG A 365 -11.11 8.53 31.36
C ARG A 365 -11.14 8.44 32.86
N SER A 366 -9.99 8.54 33.53
CA SER A 366 -9.86 8.57 35.00
C SER A 366 -10.64 7.45 35.70
N GLY A 367 -10.53 6.21 35.20
CA GLY A 367 -11.19 5.04 35.82
C GLY A 367 -12.68 4.89 35.50
N LYS A 368 -13.23 5.63 34.52
CA LYS A 368 -14.67 5.61 34.20
C LYS A 368 -14.89 5.57 32.68
N LYS A 369 -15.96 4.90 32.29
CA LYS A 369 -16.46 4.95 30.90
C LYS A 369 -17.26 6.25 30.69
N LEU A 370 -17.01 6.91 29.58
CA LEU A 370 -17.68 8.14 29.14
C LEU A 370 -18.05 7.98 27.66
N VAL A 371 -19.24 8.43 27.28
CA VAL A 371 -19.64 8.48 25.87
C VAL A 371 -19.71 9.94 25.43
N VAL A 372 -18.96 10.28 24.38
CA VAL A 372 -19.00 11.59 23.73
C VAL A 372 -19.52 11.48 22.32
N GLN A 373 -20.11 12.54 21.80
CA GLN A 373 -20.56 12.62 20.40
C GLN A 373 -19.52 13.40 19.59
N VAL A 374 -19.02 12.79 18.53
CA VAL A 374 -18.02 13.41 17.66
C VAL A 374 -18.58 13.57 16.27
N VAL A 375 -18.42 14.75 15.68
CA VAL A 375 -18.73 14.98 14.25
C VAL A 375 -17.46 14.75 13.45
N VAL A 376 -17.42 13.67 12.68
CA VAL A 376 -16.28 13.33 11.83
C VAL A 376 -16.13 14.37 10.73
N LYS A 377 -14.93 14.93 10.53
CA LYS A 377 -14.63 15.88 9.46
C LYS A 377 -13.76 15.23 8.39
N GLU A 378 -13.66 15.88 7.24
CA GLU A 378 -12.75 15.45 6.20
C GLU A 378 -11.30 15.62 6.67
N MET A 379 -10.47 14.62 6.41
CA MET A 379 -9.04 14.70 6.68
C MET A 379 -8.42 15.84 5.87
N PRO A 380 -7.68 16.77 6.49
CA PRO A 380 -6.98 17.81 5.76
C PRO A 380 -6.02 17.20 4.73
N ASP A 381 -5.96 17.76 3.54
CA ASP A 381 -4.97 17.39 2.53
C ASP A 381 -3.59 17.87 3.01
N ASP A 382 -2.72 16.96 3.39
CA ASP A 382 -1.29 17.22 3.64
C ASP A 382 -0.49 17.33 2.33
N SER A 383 -1.13 17.11 1.19
CA SER A 383 -0.51 17.35 -0.12
C SER A 383 -0.36 18.85 -0.33
N PRO A 384 0.85 19.36 -0.65
CA PRO A 384 0.98 20.72 -1.10
C PRO A 384 0.06 20.90 -2.31
N ALA A 385 -0.87 21.85 -2.22
CA ALA A 385 -1.81 22.16 -3.27
C ALA A 385 -1.04 22.30 -4.59
N VAL A 386 -1.30 21.40 -5.54
CA VAL A 386 -0.90 21.60 -6.92
C VAL A 386 -1.79 22.71 -7.44
N ALA A 387 -1.34 23.94 -7.22
CA ALA A 387 -1.93 25.11 -7.83
C ALA A 387 -1.77 24.94 -9.34
N ALA A 388 -2.89 24.66 -10.02
CA ALA A 388 -2.97 24.75 -11.46
C ALA A 388 -2.61 26.18 -11.88
N GLY A 389 -1.46 26.33 -12.50
CA GLY A 389 -1.02 27.53 -13.19
C GLY A 389 -0.08 28.43 -12.42
N ALA A 390 1.19 28.18 -12.54
CA ALA A 390 2.25 29.17 -12.87
C ALA A 390 3.62 28.51 -12.70
N ASP A 391 4.39 28.53 -13.76
CA ASP A 391 5.84 28.30 -13.78
C ASP A 391 6.54 29.07 -12.66
N LYS A 392 7.11 28.33 -11.71
CA LYS A 392 8.32 28.72 -10.97
C LYS A 392 8.96 27.47 -10.38
N PRO A 393 10.25 27.21 -10.60
CA PRO A 393 10.95 26.10 -9.98
C PRO A 393 11.00 26.34 -8.47
N HIS A 394 10.38 25.46 -7.70
CA HIS A 394 10.55 25.43 -6.24
C HIS A 394 11.95 24.88 -5.96
N HIS A 395 12.85 25.81 -5.68
CA HIS A 395 14.05 25.50 -4.90
C HIS A 395 13.57 24.96 -3.54
N LEU A 396 13.82 23.70 -3.28
CA LEU A 396 13.88 23.19 -1.92
C LEU A 396 14.88 24.06 -1.15
N PRO A 397 14.56 24.54 0.08
CA PRO A 397 15.55 25.27 0.85
C PRO A 397 16.74 24.34 1.08
N ALA A 398 17.90 24.77 0.62
CA ALA A 398 19.16 24.13 0.86
C ALA A 398 19.35 24.00 2.39
N ASN A 399 19.50 22.76 2.87
CA ASN A 399 19.78 22.36 4.24
C ASN A 399 18.58 22.40 5.22
N PRO A 400 17.86 21.30 5.44
CA PRO A 400 16.97 21.17 6.60
C PRO A 400 17.82 21.11 7.88
N SER A 401 18.03 22.27 8.52
CA SER A 401 18.60 22.28 9.86
C SER A 401 17.52 21.97 10.88
N VAL A 402 17.79 21.01 11.77
CA VAL A 402 16.93 20.70 12.90
C VAL A 402 17.33 21.56 14.08
N ASP A 403 16.39 22.35 14.60
CA ASP A 403 16.59 23.17 15.78
C ASP A 403 16.30 22.31 17.04
N LEU A 404 17.32 22.08 17.84
CA LEU A 404 17.24 21.41 19.12
C LEU A 404 17.32 22.42 20.25
N SER A 405 16.33 23.33 20.29
CA SER A 405 16.26 24.46 21.22
C SER A 405 16.36 24.04 22.69
N ALA A 406 15.87 22.85 23.07
CA ALA A 406 16.02 22.31 24.43
C ALA A 406 17.49 22.07 24.85
N LEU A 407 18.37 21.88 23.87
CA LEU A 407 19.82 21.71 24.08
C LEU A 407 20.60 22.98 23.71
N GLY A 408 19.95 23.94 23.09
CA GLY A 408 20.56 25.18 22.59
C GLY A 408 21.49 24.96 21.40
N LEU A 409 21.15 24.05 20.46
CA LEU A 409 21.95 23.81 19.26
C LEU A 409 21.10 23.59 18.02
N LYS A 410 21.71 23.80 16.83
CA LYS A 410 21.15 23.43 15.54
C LYS A 410 22.09 22.44 14.85
N VAL A 411 21.50 21.42 14.24
CA VAL A 411 22.22 20.42 13.47
C VAL A 411 21.68 20.32 12.06
N ALA A 412 22.53 19.98 11.10
CA ALA A 412 22.14 19.72 9.73
C ALA A 412 22.86 18.44 9.22
N PRO A 413 22.28 17.70 8.27
CA PRO A 413 22.97 16.61 7.59
C PRO A 413 24.26 17.11 6.95
N VAL A 414 25.32 16.29 6.98
CA VAL A 414 26.61 16.64 6.37
C VAL A 414 26.45 16.65 4.85
N THR A 415 26.47 17.86 4.26
CA THR A 415 26.47 18.13 2.82
C THR A 415 27.85 18.56 2.36
N ASP A 416 28.11 18.57 1.06
CA ASP A 416 29.42 18.98 0.51
C ASP A 416 29.76 20.42 0.86
N ASP A 417 28.76 21.33 0.89
CA ASP A 417 28.93 22.72 1.33
C ASP A 417 29.34 22.80 2.81
N LEU A 418 28.70 22.00 3.68
CA LEU A 418 29.03 21.96 5.10
C LEU A 418 30.37 21.27 5.36
N ARG A 419 30.74 20.26 4.54
CA ARG A 419 32.09 19.67 4.56
C ARG A 419 33.16 20.73 4.26
N ALA A 420 32.96 21.48 3.18
CA ALA A 420 33.90 22.54 2.81
C ALA A 420 33.98 23.63 3.89
N LYS A 421 32.83 24.04 4.45
CA LYS A 421 32.73 25.09 5.47
C LYS A 421 33.42 24.71 6.77
N TYR A 422 33.22 23.46 7.25
CA TYR A 422 33.73 22.99 8.55
C TYR A 422 34.98 22.11 8.43
N LYS A 423 35.50 21.91 7.19
CA LYS A 423 36.70 21.11 6.87
C LYS A 423 36.59 19.66 7.37
N LEU A 424 35.42 19.05 7.15
CA LEU A 424 35.14 17.67 7.52
C LEU A 424 35.77 16.70 6.51
N ASP A 425 36.09 15.48 6.96
CA ASP A 425 36.62 14.43 6.08
C ASP A 425 35.56 13.97 5.07
N ASP A 426 35.98 13.63 3.83
CA ASP A 426 35.12 13.21 2.74
C ASP A 426 34.31 11.94 3.05
N LYS A 427 34.77 11.11 4.00
CA LYS A 427 34.11 9.88 4.44
C LYS A 427 33.16 10.06 5.63
N GLN A 428 33.14 11.23 6.27
CA GLN A 428 32.26 11.48 7.41
C GLN A 428 30.81 11.57 6.93
N LYS A 429 29.97 10.73 7.54
CA LYS A 429 28.50 10.71 7.35
C LYS A 429 27.83 11.02 8.69
N GLY A 430 26.68 11.67 8.66
CA GLY A 430 25.91 12.00 9.86
C GLY A 430 25.37 13.42 9.83
N VAL A 431 25.35 14.06 10.99
CA VAL A 431 24.92 15.46 11.16
C VAL A 431 26.10 16.29 11.69
N VAL A 432 26.14 17.56 11.34
CA VAL A 432 27.10 18.53 11.85
C VAL A 432 26.36 19.60 12.64
N VAL A 433 26.94 20.04 13.74
CA VAL A 433 26.43 21.16 14.53
C VAL A 433 26.66 22.46 13.75
N THR A 434 25.59 23.15 13.40
CA THR A 434 25.66 24.39 12.60
C THR A 434 25.61 25.67 13.45
N ASP A 435 24.99 25.57 14.65
CA ASP A 435 24.88 26.70 15.58
C ASP A 435 24.78 26.20 17.03
N VAL A 436 25.34 26.93 17.99
CA VAL A 436 25.28 26.64 19.43
C VAL A 436 24.97 27.93 20.18
N ALA A 437 23.87 27.93 20.94
CA ALA A 437 23.49 29.06 21.78
C ALA A 437 24.51 29.26 22.94
N PRO A 438 25.06 30.46 23.12
CA PRO A 438 26.13 30.70 24.10
C PRO A 438 25.77 30.34 25.56
N THR A 439 24.46 30.35 25.87
CA THR A 439 23.90 30.06 27.19
C THR A 439 23.18 28.71 27.24
N GLY A 440 23.34 27.86 26.22
CA GLY A 440 22.67 26.55 26.10
C GLY A 440 23.47 25.42 26.76
N ILE A 441 22.78 24.31 27.10
CA ILE A 441 23.38 23.11 27.67
C ILE A 441 24.51 22.57 26.79
N ALA A 442 24.39 22.69 25.46
CA ALA A 442 25.40 22.27 24.50
C ALA A 442 26.70 23.07 24.63
N ALA A 443 26.61 24.39 24.83
CA ALA A 443 27.77 25.25 25.08
C ALA A 443 28.50 24.89 26.38
N ASP A 444 27.74 24.63 27.45
CA ASP A 444 28.29 24.20 28.75
C ASP A 444 29.04 22.85 28.66
N ARG A 445 28.67 22.00 27.71
CA ARG A 445 29.32 20.72 27.41
C ARG A 445 30.45 20.83 26.40
N GLY A 446 30.78 22.03 25.93
CA GLY A 446 31.89 22.31 25.04
C GLY A 446 31.64 22.03 23.56
N LEU A 447 30.37 21.78 23.15
CA LEU A 447 30.00 21.62 21.75
C LEU A 447 30.16 22.95 21.00
N LYS A 448 30.64 22.86 19.75
CA LYS A 448 30.89 24.01 18.87
C LYS A 448 30.35 23.76 17.47
N PRO A 449 30.05 24.82 16.69
CA PRO A 449 29.78 24.66 15.27
C PRO A 449 30.92 23.91 14.57
N GLY A 450 30.58 22.86 13.83
CA GLY A 450 31.52 21.99 13.13
C GLY A 450 31.76 20.62 13.81
N ASP A 451 31.21 20.38 15.03
CA ASP A 451 31.26 19.09 15.72
C ASP A 451 30.24 18.11 15.12
#